data_9315ade802473e23ecf5e92ed0fb32e4
#
_entry.id   9315ade802473e23ecf5e92ed0fb32e4
#
_cell.length_a   1.000
_cell.length_b   1.000
_cell.length_c   1.000
_cell.angle_alpha   90.00
_cell.angle_beta   90.00
_cell.angle_gamma   90.00
#
_symmetry.space_group_name_H-M   'P 1'
#
loop_
_entity.id
_entity.type
_entity.pdbx_description
1 polymer ?
#
loop_
_entity_poly.entity_id
_entity_poly.type
_entity_poly.pdbx_seq_one_letter_code
_entity_poly.pdbx_strand_id
1 'polypeptide(L)'
;MGDYVDRGYYSLECVSLLMCLKVRYPQRIHLTRGNHESRQITQVDGFYDECMRKYGNPNAWKDFTDLFDYLPLTAVVENQIFCLHGGLSPSIETLDNIKNLDRMQETPQEGPMCDLLWSDPEDRFGWGMSPRGAGYIFGHDISEQFNHENKLNMISRAHQLQMNGYSWCHNRQVCTIF
;
A
#
# COMPACT_ATOMS: atom_id res chain seq x y z
N MET A 1 -3.72 -2.59 -5.31
CA MET A 1 -2.51 -2.11 -4.62
C MET A 1 -2.87 -1.62 -3.22
N GLY A 2 -3.56 -2.48 -2.42
CA GLY A 2 -4.00 -2.16 -1.07
C GLY A 2 -5.35 -1.42 -1.03
N ASP A 3 -5.80 -1.17 0.20
CA ASP A 3 -7.08 -0.54 0.55
C ASP A 3 -8.28 -1.31 0.01
N TYR A 4 -8.33 -2.61 0.34
CA TYR A 4 -9.44 -3.50 -0.03
C TYR A 4 -10.58 -3.45 0.97
N VAL A 5 -10.37 -2.84 2.12
CA VAL A 5 -11.29 -2.71 3.24
C VAL A 5 -11.45 -1.27 3.68
N ASP A 6 -12.43 -1.02 4.53
CA ASP A 6 -12.82 0.26 5.12
C ASP A 6 -13.63 1.18 4.21
N ARG A 7 -14.34 2.12 4.84
CA ARG A 7 -15.16 3.21 4.26
C ARG A 7 -16.29 2.79 3.33
N GLY A 8 -16.26 1.58 2.80
CA GLY A 8 -17.33 1.02 1.99
C GLY A 8 -18.29 0.15 2.82
N TYR A 9 -19.33 -0.36 2.17
CA TYR A 9 -20.35 -1.21 2.82
C TYR A 9 -20.07 -2.71 2.67
N TYR A 10 -19.12 -3.09 1.82
CA TYR A 10 -18.88 -4.46 1.35
C TYR A 10 -17.40 -4.84 1.43
N SER A 11 -16.68 -4.34 2.45
CA SER A 11 -15.26 -4.66 2.65
C SER A 11 -15.04 -6.16 2.78
N LEU A 12 -15.91 -6.83 3.53
CA LEU A 12 -15.82 -8.26 3.77
C LEU A 12 -15.97 -9.06 2.48
N GLU A 13 -16.96 -8.74 1.65
CA GLU A 13 -17.19 -9.40 0.38
C GLU A 13 -16.05 -9.12 -0.61
N CYS A 14 -15.58 -7.88 -0.67
CA CYS A 14 -14.45 -7.50 -1.53
C CYS A 14 -13.18 -8.26 -1.18
N VAL A 15 -12.76 -8.23 0.08
CA VAL A 15 -11.53 -8.92 0.51
C VAL A 15 -11.66 -10.43 0.38
N SER A 16 -12.82 -11.00 0.72
CA SER A 16 -13.09 -12.45 0.56
C SER A 16 -12.97 -12.87 -0.91
N LEU A 17 -13.57 -12.12 -1.83
CA LEU A 17 -13.47 -12.40 -3.26
C LEU A 17 -12.01 -12.34 -3.74
N LEU A 18 -11.26 -11.31 -3.34
CA LEU A 18 -9.85 -11.16 -3.71
C LEU A 18 -9.00 -12.33 -3.19
N MET A 19 -9.24 -12.76 -1.94
CA MET A 19 -8.54 -13.91 -1.37
C MET A 19 -8.91 -15.21 -2.07
N CYS A 20 -10.18 -15.43 -2.40
CA CYS A 20 -10.61 -16.58 -3.21
C CYS A 20 -9.93 -16.58 -4.58
N LEU A 21 -9.86 -15.44 -5.24
CA LEU A 21 -9.18 -15.29 -6.52
C LEU A 21 -7.67 -15.56 -6.39
N LYS A 22 -7.03 -15.06 -5.31
CA LYS A 22 -5.61 -15.33 -5.03
C LYS A 22 -5.33 -16.80 -4.82
N VAL A 23 -6.16 -17.49 -4.06
CA VAL A 23 -6.05 -18.95 -3.83
C VAL A 23 -6.27 -19.73 -5.13
N ARG A 24 -7.28 -19.35 -5.90
CA ARG A 24 -7.64 -20.05 -7.15
C ARG A 24 -6.67 -19.81 -8.30
N TYR A 25 -6.09 -18.60 -8.36
CA TYR A 25 -5.20 -18.15 -9.44
C TYR A 25 -3.92 -17.50 -8.90
N PRO A 26 -3.11 -18.22 -8.14
CA PRO A 26 -1.98 -17.64 -7.38
C PRO A 26 -0.93 -16.95 -8.24
N GLN A 27 -0.78 -17.37 -9.50
CA GLN A 27 0.18 -16.79 -10.45
C GLN A 27 -0.40 -15.63 -11.28
N ARG A 28 -1.71 -15.38 -11.18
CA ARG A 28 -2.40 -14.36 -11.99
C ARG A 28 -2.92 -13.20 -11.15
N ILE A 29 -3.14 -13.41 -9.85
CA ILE A 29 -3.62 -12.40 -8.92
C ILE A 29 -2.51 -12.07 -7.94
N HIS A 30 -2.13 -10.81 -7.90
CA HIS A 30 -1.10 -10.27 -7.01
C HIS A 30 -1.72 -9.14 -6.19
N LEU A 31 -1.66 -9.27 -4.88
CA LEU A 31 -2.24 -8.32 -3.94
C LEU A 31 -1.10 -7.74 -3.11
N THR A 32 -1.04 -6.42 -2.98
CA THR A 32 -0.13 -5.74 -2.07
C THR A 32 -0.91 -5.18 -0.90
N ARG A 33 -0.25 -5.02 0.24
CA ARG A 33 -0.83 -4.44 1.46
C ARG A 33 -0.97 -2.93 1.30
N GLY A 34 -2.09 -2.37 1.74
CA GLY A 34 -2.29 -0.94 1.96
C GLY A 34 -2.24 -0.60 3.45
N ASN A 35 -2.36 0.67 3.78
CA ASN A 35 -2.38 1.12 5.17
C ASN A 35 -3.68 0.74 5.89
N HIS A 36 -4.78 0.55 5.13
CA HIS A 36 -6.04 0.05 5.68
C HIS A 36 -6.01 -1.45 6.03
N GLU A 37 -5.09 -2.23 5.45
CA GLU A 37 -4.90 -3.62 5.82
C GLU A 37 -4.10 -3.74 7.13
N SER A 38 -4.68 -3.20 8.21
CA SER A 38 -4.10 -3.14 9.56
C SER A 38 -5.17 -3.25 10.64
N ARG A 39 -4.79 -3.67 11.84
CA ARG A 39 -5.72 -3.76 12.96
C ARG A 39 -6.15 -2.38 13.44
N GLN A 40 -5.23 -1.43 13.49
CA GLN A 40 -5.49 -0.08 13.99
C GLN A 40 -6.49 0.66 13.10
N ILE A 41 -6.25 0.72 11.80
CA ILE A 41 -7.09 1.48 10.87
C ILE A 41 -8.46 0.82 10.72
N THR A 42 -8.54 -0.51 10.61
CA THR A 42 -9.82 -1.21 10.44
C THR A 42 -10.74 -1.11 11.65
N GLN A 43 -10.25 -0.82 12.85
CA GLN A 43 -11.07 -0.56 14.03
C GLN A 43 -11.73 0.83 14.01
N VAL A 44 -11.15 1.77 13.26
CA VAL A 44 -11.64 3.16 13.18
C VAL A 44 -12.46 3.37 11.90
N ASP A 45 -12.04 2.81 10.78
CA ASP A 45 -12.55 3.14 9.45
C ASP A 45 -13.63 2.17 8.93
N GLY A 46 -14.05 1.16 9.73
CA GLY A 46 -15.32 0.48 9.54
C GLY A 46 -15.28 -1.04 9.33
N PHE A 47 -14.17 -1.64 8.92
CA PHE A 47 -14.14 -3.08 8.65
C PHE A 47 -14.38 -3.94 9.90
N TYR A 48 -13.87 -3.53 11.07
CA TYR A 48 -14.20 -4.18 12.35
C TYR A 48 -15.70 -4.18 12.61
N ASP A 49 -16.34 -3.01 12.51
CA ASP A 49 -17.78 -2.86 12.75
C ASP A 49 -18.61 -3.64 11.72
N GLU A 50 -18.15 -3.70 10.47
CA GLU A 50 -18.79 -4.50 9.43
C GLU A 50 -18.77 -6.00 9.81
N CYS A 51 -17.62 -6.53 10.26
CA CYS A 51 -17.50 -7.91 10.72
C CYS A 51 -18.40 -8.19 11.93
N MET A 52 -18.43 -7.27 12.91
CA MET A 52 -19.30 -7.39 14.07
C MET A 52 -20.79 -7.39 13.69
N ARG A 53 -21.19 -6.53 12.77
CA ARG A 53 -22.57 -6.46 12.29
C ARG A 53 -23.00 -7.70 11.52
N LYS A 54 -22.11 -8.27 10.69
CA LYS A 54 -22.42 -9.42 9.83
C LYS A 54 -22.34 -10.76 10.55
N TYR A 55 -21.41 -10.92 11.50
CA TYR A 55 -21.13 -12.20 12.18
C TYR A 55 -21.43 -12.19 13.68
N GLY A 56 -21.67 -11.04 14.30
CA GLY A 56 -21.95 -10.94 15.72
C GLY A 56 -20.73 -11.19 16.62
N ASN A 57 -19.51 -11.33 16.05
CA ASN A 57 -18.27 -11.57 16.77
C ASN A 57 -17.07 -11.10 15.94
N PRO A 58 -15.88 -10.88 16.55
CA PRO A 58 -14.70 -10.35 15.87
C PRO A 58 -13.84 -11.40 15.14
N ASN A 59 -14.25 -12.67 15.07
CA ASN A 59 -13.35 -13.72 14.57
C ASN A 59 -12.97 -13.50 13.11
N ALA A 60 -13.92 -13.18 12.24
CA ALA A 60 -13.62 -12.88 10.84
C ALA A 60 -12.65 -11.71 10.69
N TRP A 61 -12.83 -10.65 11.48
CA TRP A 61 -11.89 -9.52 11.49
C TRP A 61 -10.48 -9.95 11.93
N LYS A 62 -10.37 -10.79 12.98
CA LYS A 62 -9.06 -11.31 13.45
C LYS A 62 -8.40 -12.13 12.36
N ASP A 63 -9.13 -13.07 11.74
CA ASP A 63 -8.59 -13.93 10.70
C ASP A 63 -8.08 -13.12 9.51
N PHE A 64 -8.83 -12.09 9.08
CA PHE A 64 -8.39 -11.22 7.98
C PHE A 64 -7.21 -10.33 8.37
N THR A 65 -7.19 -9.76 9.57
CA THR A 65 -6.07 -8.92 10.00
C THR A 65 -4.79 -9.73 10.21
N ASP A 66 -4.88 -10.97 10.65
CA ASP A 66 -3.75 -11.89 10.69
C ASP A 66 -3.24 -12.23 9.29
N LEU A 67 -4.16 -12.45 8.34
CA LEU A 67 -3.81 -12.65 6.93
C LEU A 67 -3.13 -11.40 6.31
N PHE A 68 -3.55 -10.20 6.68
CA PHE A 68 -2.98 -8.96 6.14
C PHE A 68 -1.49 -8.82 6.43
N ASP A 69 -0.99 -9.35 7.54
CA ASP A 69 0.42 -9.35 7.86
C ASP A 69 1.27 -10.12 6.83
N TYR A 70 0.68 -11.09 6.15
CA TYR A 70 1.37 -11.87 5.11
C TYR A 70 1.33 -11.24 3.72
N LEU A 71 0.52 -10.20 3.50
CA LEU A 71 0.49 -9.52 2.21
C LEU A 71 1.85 -8.89 1.90
N PRO A 72 2.38 -9.02 0.67
CA PRO A 72 3.58 -8.32 0.26
C PRO A 72 3.36 -6.81 0.27
N LEU A 73 4.39 -6.05 0.60
CA LEU A 73 4.36 -4.58 0.61
C LEU A 73 4.43 -4.00 -0.80
N THR A 74 5.21 -4.66 -1.66
CA THR A 74 5.52 -4.16 -3.01
C THR A 74 5.55 -5.29 -4.03
N ALA A 75 5.50 -4.93 -5.30
CA ALA A 75 5.71 -5.83 -6.42
C ALA A 75 6.48 -5.13 -7.53
N VAL A 76 7.25 -5.88 -8.31
CA VAL A 76 7.91 -5.37 -9.51
C VAL A 76 7.39 -6.13 -10.72
N VAL A 77 6.86 -5.39 -11.71
CA VAL A 77 6.33 -5.96 -12.95
C VAL A 77 7.40 -5.82 -14.05
N GLU A 78 7.78 -6.95 -14.64
CA GLU A 78 8.76 -7.05 -15.74
C GLU A 78 10.10 -6.35 -15.48
N ASN A 79 10.52 -6.25 -14.22
CA ASN A 79 11.71 -5.51 -13.77
C ASN A 79 11.70 -4.02 -14.15
N GLN A 80 10.54 -3.45 -14.43
CA GLN A 80 10.40 -2.08 -14.94
C GLN A 80 9.45 -1.21 -14.13
N ILE A 81 8.38 -1.78 -13.59
CA ILE A 81 7.34 -1.02 -12.89
C ILE A 81 7.34 -1.43 -11.41
N PHE A 82 7.63 -0.49 -10.55
CA PHE A 82 7.59 -0.69 -9.11
C PHE A 82 6.20 -0.35 -8.56
N CYS A 83 5.52 -1.35 -8.03
CA CYS A 83 4.16 -1.24 -7.51
C CYS A 83 4.17 -1.29 -5.98
N LEU A 84 3.49 -0.33 -5.34
CA LEU A 84 3.30 -0.28 -3.89
C LEU A 84 2.03 0.50 -3.56
N HIS A 85 1.64 0.53 -2.30
CA HIS A 85 0.44 1.27 -1.89
C HIS A 85 0.68 2.77 -1.73
N GLY A 86 1.53 3.17 -0.80
CA GLY A 86 1.82 4.57 -0.45
C GLY A 86 2.91 5.17 -1.34
N GLY A 87 4.14 5.14 -0.91
CA GLY A 87 5.23 5.76 -1.63
C GLY A 87 6.62 5.39 -1.10
N LEU A 88 7.60 6.19 -1.45
CA LEU A 88 9.01 5.95 -1.13
C LEU A 88 9.32 6.26 0.34
N SER A 89 10.46 5.76 0.81
CA SER A 89 11.01 5.97 2.14
C SER A 89 12.43 6.51 2.04
N PRO A 90 12.82 7.49 2.88
CA PRO A 90 14.22 7.94 2.94
C PRO A 90 15.18 6.85 3.45
N SER A 91 14.66 5.78 4.05
CA SER A 91 15.44 4.63 4.53
C SER A 91 15.60 3.52 3.48
N ILE A 92 15.02 3.68 2.29
CA ILE A 92 15.02 2.68 1.22
C ILE A 92 15.61 3.29 -0.05
N GLU A 93 16.84 2.92 -0.37
CA GLU A 93 17.51 3.35 -1.60
C GLU A 93 17.33 2.33 -2.73
N THR A 94 17.32 1.03 -2.38
CA THR A 94 17.25 -0.05 -3.35
C THR A 94 16.12 -1.03 -3.04
N LEU A 95 15.68 -1.77 -4.08
CA LEU A 95 14.70 -2.84 -3.93
C LEU A 95 15.17 -3.95 -2.97
N ASP A 96 16.48 -4.15 -2.83
CA ASP A 96 17.02 -5.14 -1.90
C ASP A 96 16.82 -4.73 -0.43
N ASN A 97 16.77 -3.44 -0.11
CA ASN A 97 16.43 -2.99 1.23
C ASN A 97 15.01 -3.45 1.62
N ILE A 98 14.08 -3.49 0.67
CA ILE A 98 12.69 -3.92 0.92
C ILE A 98 12.61 -5.42 1.24
N LYS A 99 13.42 -6.25 0.56
CA LYS A 99 13.44 -7.71 0.76
C LYS A 99 13.84 -8.11 2.18
N ASN A 100 14.60 -7.25 2.86
CA ASN A 100 15.11 -7.48 4.21
C ASN A 100 14.16 -6.99 5.30
N LEU A 101 13.03 -6.37 4.96
CA LEU A 101 12.05 -5.91 5.92
C LEU A 101 11.29 -7.10 6.53
N ASP A 102 11.16 -7.09 7.86
CA ASP A 102 10.20 -7.95 8.55
C ASP A 102 8.80 -7.36 8.34
N ARG A 103 8.08 -7.89 7.34
CA ARG A 103 6.73 -7.42 7.00
C ARG A 103 5.61 -8.16 7.71
N MET A 104 5.90 -9.34 8.33
CA MET A 104 4.88 -10.17 8.98
C MET A 104 4.54 -9.64 10.37
N GLN A 105 4.00 -8.43 10.40
CA GLN A 105 3.65 -7.72 11.63
C GLN A 105 2.55 -6.68 11.36
N GLU A 106 1.98 -6.14 12.44
CA GLU A 106 1.15 -4.93 12.36
C GLU A 106 1.97 -3.77 11.76
N THR A 107 1.30 -2.87 11.04
CA THR A 107 1.96 -1.69 10.47
C THR A 107 2.57 -0.85 11.58
N PRO A 108 3.90 -0.65 11.59
CA PRO A 108 4.55 0.22 12.57
C PRO A 108 4.10 1.67 12.41
N GLN A 109 4.25 2.48 13.45
CA GLN A 109 3.92 3.90 13.40
C GLN A 109 4.95 4.75 12.65
N GLU A 110 6.17 4.24 12.49
CA GLU A 110 7.28 4.88 11.78
C GLU A 110 8.20 3.84 11.14
N GLY A 111 9.12 4.29 10.30
CA GLY A 111 10.12 3.46 9.65
C GLY A 111 9.71 3.01 8.24
N PRO A 112 10.61 2.28 7.54
CA PRO A 112 10.48 2.02 6.12
C PRO A 112 9.20 1.26 5.74
N MET A 113 8.74 0.32 6.55
CA MET A 113 7.45 -0.36 6.29
C MET A 113 6.27 0.60 6.38
N CYS A 114 6.25 1.49 7.38
CA CYS A 114 5.25 2.54 7.50
C CYS A 114 5.27 3.45 6.28
N ASP A 115 6.46 3.89 5.86
CA ASP A 115 6.62 4.81 4.75
C ASP A 115 6.11 4.25 3.43
N LEU A 116 6.39 2.99 3.13
CA LEU A 116 5.87 2.31 1.93
C LEU A 116 4.34 2.28 1.86
N LEU A 117 3.66 2.34 3.01
CA LEU A 117 2.20 2.30 3.11
C LEU A 117 1.55 3.69 3.20
N TRP A 118 2.31 4.74 3.61
CA TRP A 118 1.74 6.04 3.94
C TRP A 118 2.29 7.22 3.15
N SER A 119 3.47 7.12 2.52
CA SER A 119 4.10 8.24 1.81
C SER A 119 3.34 8.64 0.54
N ASP A 120 3.40 9.92 0.20
CA ASP A 120 2.77 10.51 -0.98
C ASP A 120 3.76 11.30 -1.83
N PRO A 121 3.64 11.27 -3.17
CA PRO A 121 4.35 12.19 -4.05
C PRO A 121 3.75 13.59 -4.01
N GLU A 122 4.57 14.61 -4.11
CA GLU A 122 4.15 16.01 -4.22
C GLU A 122 5.06 16.78 -5.17
N ASP A 123 4.54 17.85 -5.77
CA ASP A 123 5.32 18.73 -6.65
C ASP A 123 6.26 19.63 -5.82
N ARG A 124 7.40 19.06 -5.48
CA ARG A 124 8.46 19.70 -4.66
C ARG A 124 9.81 19.07 -4.95
N PHE A 125 10.85 19.59 -4.29
CA PHE A 125 12.16 18.95 -4.18
C PHE A 125 12.34 18.29 -2.81
N GLY A 126 13.04 17.15 -2.79
CA GLY A 126 13.45 16.46 -1.58
C GLY A 126 12.31 15.83 -0.78
N TRP A 127 12.60 15.56 0.46
CA TRP A 127 11.69 14.95 1.42
C TRP A 127 10.96 16.00 2.27
N GLY A 128 9.75 15.70 2.67
CA GLY A 128 8.98 16.46 3.64
C GLY A 128 8.20 15.56 4.58
N MET A 129 7.75 16.13 5.69
CA MET A 129 6.85 15.41 6.60
C MET A 129 5.46 15.28 5.99
N SER A 130 4.88 14.11 6.08
CA SER A 130 3.50 13.90 5.62
C SER A 130 2.50 14.59 6.56
N PRO A 131 1.50 15.32 6.03
CA PRO A 131 0.40 15.86 6.82
C PRO A 131 -0.53 14.78 7.40
N ARG A 132 -0.36 13.52 6.96
CA ARG A 132 -1.12 12.38 7.48
C ARG A 132 -0.69 11.95 8.89
N GLY A 133 0.47 12.45 9.38
CA GLY A 133 1.05 12.03 10.65
C GLY A 133 1.86 10.73 10.57
N ALA A 134 1.96 10.12 9.38
CA ALA A 134 2.77 8.93 9.10
C ALA A 134 3.32 9.00 7.67
N GLY A 135 4.49 8.42 7.43
CA GLY A 135 5.17 8.47 6.14
C GLY A 135 5.75 9.85 5.81
N TYR A 136 6.12 10.02 4.56
CA TYR A 136 6.76 11.22 4.02
C TYR A 136 6.05 11.74 2.78
N ILE A 137 6.34 12.99 2.45
CA ILE A 137 6.11 13.55 1.12
C ILE A 137 7.44 13.49 0.38
N PHE A 138 7.44 13.07 -0.89
CA PHE A 138 8.65 12.98 -1.70
C PHE A 138 8.51 13.72 -3.03
N GLY A 139 9.58 14.40 -3.41
CA GLY A 139 9.65 15.22 -4.61
C GLY A 139 10.03 14.44 -5.88
N HIS A 140 10.01 15.16 -7.01
CA HIS A 140 10.31 14.57 -8.32
C HIS A 140 11.78 14.10 -8.43
N ASP A 141 12.72 14.80 -7.80
CA ASP A 141 14.13 14.41 -7.71
C ASP A 141 14.31 13.06 -7.01
N ILE A 142 13.54 12.81 -5.94
CA ILE A 142 13.56 11.54 -5.21
C ILE A 142 13.03 10.39 -6.08
N SER A 143 11.93 10.62 -6.80
CA SER A 143 11.36 9.60 -7.70
C SER A 143 12.31 9.27 -8.85
N GLU A 144 12.93 10.29 -9.45
CA GLU A 144 13.89 10.13 -10.54
C GLU A 144 15.13 9.37 -10.08
N GLN A 145 15.69 9.75 -8.92
CA GLN A 145 16.84 9.06 -8.35
C GLN A 145 16.53 7.58 -8.06
N PHE A 146 15.39 7.30 -7.37
CA PHE A 146 15.00 5.92 -7.04
C PHE A 146 14.82 5.08 -8.30
N ASN A 147 14.12 5.59 -9.32
CA ASN A 147 13.90 4.86 -10.56
C ASN A 147 15.22 4.61 -11.30
N HIS A 148 16.12 5.59 -11.34
CA HIS A 148 17.44 5.46 -11.97
C HIS A 148 18.29 4.40 -11.28
N GLU A 149 18.46 4.49 -9.95
CA GLU A 149 19.27 3.55 -9.16
C GLU A 149 18.75 2.10 -9.28
N ASN A 150 17.44 1.92 -9.34
CA ASN A 150 16.81 0.61 -9.41
C ASN A 150 16.49 0.15 -10.84
N LYS A 151 16.89 0.91 -11.87
CA LYS A 151 16.64 0.62 -13.30
C LYS A 151 15.16 0.41 -13.61
N LEU A 152 14.31 1.22 -13.00
CA LEU A 152 12.87 1.20 -13.18
C LEU A 152 12.42 2.28 -14.17
N ASN A 153 11.33 2.04 -14.86
CA ASN A 153 10.72 3.02 -15.74
C ASN A 153 9.76 3.94 -15.01
N MET A 154 9.09 3.41 -13.97
CA MET A 154 8.10 4.17 -13.21
C MET A 154 7.72 3.48 -11.89
N ILE A 155 7.15 4.29 -11.01
CA ILE A 155 6.45 3.87 -9.79
C ILE A 155 4.95 3.90 -10.07
N SER A 156 4.24 2.81 -9.75
CA SER A 156 2.78 2.74 -9.75
C SER A 156 2.29 2.59 -8.32
N ARG A 157 1.42 3.49 -7.86
CA ARG A 157 0.96 3.53 -6.47
C ARG A 157 -0.54 3.86 -6.37
N ALA A 158 -1.12 3.77 -5.20
CA ALA A 158 -2.52 4.06 -4.91
C ALA A 158 -2.68 5.21 -3.88
N HIS A 159 -3.37 5.01 -2.77
CA HIS A 159 -3.40 5.83 -1.55
C HIS A 159 -3.96 7.27 -1.68
N GLN A 160 -4.08 7.85 -2.87
CA GLN A 160 -4.67 9.17 -3.11
C GLN A 160 -5.78 9.07 -4.13
N LEU A 161 -6.99 9.53 -3.77
CA LEU A 161 -8.16 9.54 -4.64
C LEU A 161 -7.88 10.27 -5.96
N GLN A 162 -8.21 9.62 -7.05
CA GLN A 162 -8.11 10.15 -8.40
C GLN A 162 -9.48 10.07 -9.10
N MET A 163 -10.14 11.21 -9.28
CA MET A 163 -11.50 11.24 -9.83
C MET A 163 -11.60 10.66 -11.25
N ASN A 164 -10.48 10.67 -12.01
CA ASN A 164 -10.39 10.05 -13.34
C ASN A 164 -9.85 8.61 -13.29
N GLY A 165 -9.68 8.03 -12.09
CA GLY A 165 -9.13 6.69 -11.87
C GLY A 165 -7.61 6.63 -11.86
N TYR A 166 -6.90 7.59 -12.43
CA TYR A 166 -5.44 7.68 -12.37
C TYR A 166 -4.93 9.10 -12.63
N SER A 167 -3.71 9.37 -12.19
CA SER A 167 -2.96 10.59 -12.54
C SER A 167 -1.47 10.34 -12.59
N TRP A 168 -0.77 11.14 -13.39
CA TRP A 168 0.68 11.15 -13.50
C TRP A 168 1.26 12.35 -12.77
N CYS A 169 2.40 12.16 -12.11
CA CYS A 169 3.22 13.23 -11.56
C CYS A 169 4.71 12.96 -11.78
N HIS A 170 5.57 13.90 -11.35
CA HIS A 170 7.03 13.79 -11.46
C HIS A 170 7.51 13.42 -12.87
N ASN A 171 7.07 14.16 -13.89
CA ASN A 171 7.42 13.90 -15.29
C ASN A 171 7.18 12.45 -15.72
N ARG A 172 6.06 11.88 -15.30
CA ARG A 172 5.67 10.48 -15.53
C ARG A 172 6.55 9.43 -14.84
N GLN A 173 7.32 9.82 -13.84
CA GLN A 173 8.04 8.88 -12.98
C GLN A 173 7.12 8.15 -12.00
N VAL A 174 5.96 8.75 -11.67
CA VAL A 174 4.97 8.20 -10.74
C VAL A 174 3.58 8.26 -11.34
N CYS A 175 2.85 7.16 -11.26
CA CYS A 175 1.42 7.05 -11.59
C CYS A 175 0.63 6.67 -10.34
N THR A 176 -0.33 7.51 -9.94
CA THR A 176 -1.31 7.17 -8.90
C THR A 176 -2.54 6.57 -9.57
N ILE A 177 -2.98 5.41 -9.08
CA ILE A 177 -4.16 4.68 -9.56
C ILE A 177 -5.08 4.42 -8.36
N PHE A 178 -6.27 5.03 -8.38
CA PHE A 178 -7.21 4.88 -7.26
C PHE A 178 -8.66 4.99 -7.74
#